data_af1c14a57a73011d88705c7361cf37ed
#
_entry.id   af1c14a57a73011d88705c7361cf37ed
#
_cell.length_a   1.000
_cell.length_b   1.000
_cell.length_c   1.000
_cell.angle_alpha   90.00
_cell.angle_beta   90.00
_cell.angle_gamma   90.00
#
_symmetry.space_group_name_H-M   'P 1'
#
loop_
_entity.id
_entity.type
_entity.pdbx_description
1 polymer ?
#
loop_
_entity_poly.entity_id
_entity_poly.type
_entity_poly.pdbx_seq_one_letter_code
_entity_poly.pdbx_strand_id
1 'polypeptide(L)'
;MPFTAKPSGKAFAFSKMQGENGAKETIVFSIEEEMQANKPYMYISNGEEISANNVEVNPQIAGTAPSEATNLYGVYKADYIKKLAKSLQLEGTIYIYSSAGNEGKGAFVRAGEYAKITPFHAFFHLNSKDSETKLDVSFEGEEPTGIETPSASKNDDDNSWFNLQGIKLNGKPKKGIYIHNGKKIMIQ
;
A
#
# COMPACT_ATOMS: atom_id res chain seq x y z
N MET A 1 -13.68 10.88 -1.69
CA MET A 1 -15.09 11.13 -1.33
C MET A 1 -15.53 12.44 -1.95
N PRO A 2 -16.83 12.63 -2.26
CA PRO A 2 -17.34 13.89 -2.83
C PRO A 2 -17.69 14.95 -1.76
N PHE A 3 -17.23 14.77 -0.53
CA PHE A 3 -17.44 15.68 0.61
C PHE A 3 -16.26 15.60 1.57
N THR A 4 -16.09 16.64 2.40
CA THR A 4 -15.07 16.67 3.46
C THR A 4 -15.58 15.94 4.70
N ALA A 5 -14.74 15.08 5.30
CA ALA A 5 -15.08 14.33 6.51
C ALA A 5 -13.83 13.95 7.32
N LYS A 6 -14.00 13.77 8.63
CA LYS A 6 -12.99 13.11 9.45
C LYS A 6 -13.09 11.60 9.26
N PRO A 7 -11.96 10.92 9.02
CA PRO A 7 -11.97 9.46 8.88
C PRO A 7 -12.23 8.78 10.24
N SER A 8 -13.00 7.69 10.23
CA SER A 8 -13.13 6.79 11.37
C SER A 8 -11.91 5.85 11.50
N GLY A 9 -11.13 5.71 10.44
CA GLY A 9 -9.86 5.00 10.36
C GLY A 9 -8.69 5.95 10.12
N LYS A 10 -7.69 5.48 9.35
CA LYS A 10 -6.52 6.29 8.96
C LYS A 10 -6.60 6.66 7.49
N ALA A 11 -6.49 7.94 7.20
CA ALA A 11 -6.41 8.45 5.84
C ALA A 11 -5.00 8.97 5.55
N PHE A 12 -4.47 8.62 4.39
CA PHE A 12 -3.14 9.01 3.94
C PHE A 12 -3.24 9.68 2.58
N ALA A 13 -2.77 10.91 2.49
CA ALA A 13 -2.67 11.63 1.23
C ALA A 13 -1.35 11.35 0.54
N PHE A 14 -1.36 11.38 -0.79
CA PHE A 14 -0.12 11.33 -1.57
C PHE A 14 0.76 12.55 -1.22
N SER A 15 1.99 12.28 -0.79
CA SER A 15 2.97 13.30 -0.38
C SER A 15 4.04 13.52 -1.46
N LYS A 16 4.77 12.49 -1.84
CA LYS A 16 5.89 12.59 -2.79
C LYS A 16 6.24 11.25 -3.43
N MET A 17 7.04 11.31 -4.48
CA MET A 17 7.84 10.18 -4.95
C MET A 17 9.21 10.21 -4.29
N GLN A 18 9.71 9.07 -3.88
CA GLN A 18 11.06 8.91 -3.36
C GLN A 18 11.77 7.79 -4.12
N GLY A 19 12.94 8.10 -4.68
CA GLY A 19 13.84 7.18 -5.35
C GLY A 19 15.17 7.88 -5.57
N GLU A 20 16.26 7.16 -5.42
CA GLU A 20 17.59 7.63 -5.83
C GLU A 20 17.95 6.96 -7.16
N ASN A 21 18.80 7.58 -7.95
CA ASN A 21 19.24 7.09 -9.27
C ASN A 21 19.60 5.60 -9.24
N GLY A 22 18.73 4.78 -9.87
CA GLY A 22 18.86 3.32 -9.91
C GLY A 22 18.22 2.54 -8.75
N ALA A 23 17.63 3.22 -7.77
CA ALA A 23 16.83 2.59 -6.73
C ALA A 23 15.35 2.55 -7.15
N LYS A 24 14.62 1.58 -6.60
CA LYS A 24 13.19 1.38 -6.83
C LYS A 24 12.40 2.58 -6.38
N GLU A 25 11.56 3.13 -7.26
CA GLU A 25 10.71 4.26 -6.93
C GLU A 25 9.63 3.86 -5.92
N THR A 26 9.43 4.70 -4.91
CA THR A 26 8.46 4.51 -3.84
C THR A 26 7.50 5.68 -3.79
N ILE A 27 6.21 5.39 -3.76
CA ILE A 27 5.15 6.38 -3.52
C ILE A 27 5.00 6.56 -2.02
N VAL A 28 5.20 7.77 -1.55
CA VAL A 28 5.11 8.12 -0.13
C VAL A 28 3.78 8.81 0.15
N PHE A 29 3.07 8.31 1.14
CA PHE A 29 1.83 8.87 1.66
C PHE A 29 2.04 9.41 3.07
N SER A 30 1.43 10.55 3.39
CA SER A 30 1.41 11.14 4.73
C SER A 30 0.02 11.07 5.34
N ILE A 31 -0.04 10.90 6.68
CA ILE A 31 -1.30 10.84 7.41
C ILE A 31 -2.03 12.18 7.38
N GLU A 32 -3.36 12.13 7.27
CA GLU A 32 -4.24 13.30 7.29
C GLU A 32 -5.36 13.10 8.31
N GLU A 33 -5.59 14.12 9.13
CA GLU A 33 -6.64 14.09 10.15
C GLU A 33 -8.04 14.35 9.57
N GLU A 34 -8.11 14.96 8.40
CA GLU A 34 -9.36 15.27 7.70
C GLU A 34 -9.23 15.00 6.21
N MET A 35 -10.21 14.28 5.65
CA MET A 35 -10.29 14.01 4.22
C MET A 35 -11.06 15.14 3.53
N GLN A 36 -10.40 15.86 2.62
CA GLN A 36 -11.00 16.92 1.82
C GLN A 36 -11.84 16.35 0.67
N ALA A 37 -12.90 17.07 0.29
CA ALA A 37 -13.73 16.71 -0.84
C ALA A 37 -12.91 16.56 -2.13
N ASN A 38 -13.20 15.50 -2.90
CA ASN A 38 -12.59 15.20 -4.19
C ASN A 38 -11.08 14.92 -4.18
N LYS A 39 -10.42 14.94 -3.04
CA LYS A 39 -9.03 14.52 -2.90
C LYS A 39 -8.96 13.00 -2.70
N PRO A 40 -8.15 12.26 -3.46
CA PRO A 40 -7.95 10.82 -3.25
C PRO A 40 -7.02 10.53 -2.07
N TYR A 41 -7.30 9.44 -1.37
CA TYR A 41 -6.56 8.96 -0.21
C TYR A 41 -6.35 7.46 -0.28
N MET A 42 -5.27 6.97 0.31
CA MET A 42 -5.19 5.60 0.79
C MET A 42 -5.91 5.56 2.16
N TYR A 43 -6.91 4.69 2.30
CA TYR A 43 -7.71 4.64 3.51
C TYR A 43 -7.66 3.25 4.15
N ILE A 44 -7.30 3.23 5.43
CA ILE A 44 -7.30 2.02 6.26
C ILE A 44 -8.50 2.14 7.21
N SER A 45 -9.54 1.34 6.94
CA SER A 45 -10.76 1.32 7.74
C SER A 45 -10.50 0.67 9.10
N ASN A 46 -11.13 1.21 10.15
CA ASN A 46 -11.27 0.54 11.44
C ASN A 46 -12.57 -0.30 11.56
N GLY A 47 -13.28 -0.50 10.44
CA GLY A 47 -14.54 -1.24 10.37
C GLY A 47 -15.78 -0.38 10.48
N GLU A 48 -15.66 0.93 10.73
CA GLU A 48 -16.80 1.87 10.79
C GLU A 48 -17.04 2.56 9.45
N GLU A 49 -18.22 3.12 9.30
CA GLU A 49 -18.60 3.91 8.13
C GLU A 49 -17.98 5.32 8.19
N ILE A 50 -17.65 5.86 7.03
CA ILE A 50 -17.35 7.27 6.88
C ILE A 50 -18.66 7.98 6.57
N SER A 51 -19.10 8.83 7.48
CA SER A 51 -20.35 9.59 7.32
C SER A 51 -20.12 11.08 7.53
N ALA A 52 -20.94 11.89 6.90
CA ALA A 52 -21.05 13.32 7.14
C ALA A 52 -22.50 13.77 6.96
N ASN A 53 -22.96 14.68 7.79
CA ASN A 53 -24.31 15.23 7.74
C ASN A 53 -24.30 16.63 7.12
N ASN A 54 -25.35 16.97 6.38
CA ASN A 54 -25.56 18.30 5.78
C ASN A 54 -24.39 18.77 4.90
N VAL A 55 -23.83 17.87 4.10
CA VAL A 55 -22.73 18.18 3.19
C VAL A 55 -23.23 18.31 1.74
N GLU A 56 -22.64 19.24 1.02
CA GLU A 56 -22.83 19.34 -0.43
C GLU A 56 -22.00 18.25 -1.11
N VAL A 57 -22.65 17.46 -1.97
CA VAL A 57 -22.03 16.35 -2.72
C VAL A 57 -21.81 16.78 -4.16
N ASN A 58 -20.55 17.03 -4.53
CA ASN A 58 -20.15 17.42 -5.87
C ASN A 58 -18.98 16.52 -6.34
N PRO A 59 -19.29 15.34 -6.96
CA PRO A 59 -18.27 14.38 -7.35
C PRO A 59 -17.53 14.87 -8.62
N GLN A 60 -16.23 15.09 -8.48
CA GLN A 60 -15.34 15.49 -9.57
C GLN A 60 -14.13 14.54 -9.62
N ILE A 61 -13.63 14.26 -10.84
CA ILE A 61 -12.34 13.64 -10.97
C ILE A 61 -11.29 14.72 -10.67
N ALA A 62 -10.67 14.58 -9.50
CA ALA A 62 -9.64 15.51 -9.06
C ALA A 62 -8.31 14.77 -8.90
N GLY A 63 -7.25 15.41 -9.35
CA GLY A 63 -5.89 15.01 -9.06
C GLY A 63 -5.34 15.81 -7.88
N THR A 64 -4.50 15.18 -7.09
CA THR A 64 -3.68 15.87 -6.09
C THR A 64 -2.23 15.73 -6.47
N ALA A 65 -1.70 16.77 -7.10
CA ALA A 65 -0.32 16.76 -7.57
C ALA A 65 0.60 17.45 -6.57
N PRO A 66 1.64 16.75 -6.07
CA PRO A 66 2.82 17.43 -5.54
C PRO A 66 3.65 18.06 -6.68
N SER A 67 3.51 17.54 -7.90
CA SER A 67 4.16 18.08 -9.09
C SER A 67 3.34 17.79 -10.35
N GLU A 68 3.59 18.50 -11.46
CA GLU A 68 2.96 18.22 -12.76
C GLU A 68 3.34 16.85 -13.32
N ALA A 69 4.47 16.28 -12.87
CA ALA A 69 4.98 15.00 -13.35
C ALA A 69 4.34 13.79 -12.68
N THR A 70 3.73 13.97 -11.51
CA THR A 70 3.16 12.86 -10.70
C THR A 70 1.85 13.27 -10.07
N ASN A 71 0.84 12.39 -10.12
CA ASN A 71 -0.46 12.71 -9.54
C ASN A 71 -1.26 11.45 -9.17
N LEU A 72 -2.09 11.58 -8.14
CA LEU A 72 -3.08 10.58 -7.75
C LEU A 72 -4.48 11.10 -8.10
N TYR A 73 -5.23 10.36 -8.92
CA TYR A 73 -6.57 10.72 -9.39
C TYR A 73 -7.62 9.81 -8.78
N GLY A 74 -8.64 10.40 -8.13
CA GLY A 74 -9.81 9.68 -7.63
C GLY A 74 -10.91 9.61 -8.68
N VAL A 75 -11.69 8.53 -8.70
CA VAL A 75 -12.82 8.36 -9.64
C VAL A 75 -14.13 8.01 -8.90
N TYR A 76 -15.25 8.53 -9.38
CA TYR A 76 -16.59 8.24 -8.87
C TYR A 76 -17.44 7.37 -9.81
N LYS A 77 -16.94 7.12 -11.02
CA LYS A 77 -17.63 6.30 -12.03
C LYS A 77 -16.67 5.26 -12.58
N ALA A 78 -17.13 4.02 -12.68
CA ALA A 78 -16.34 2.96 -13.32
C ALA A 78 -16.04 3.29 -14.77
N ASP A 79 -14.80 3.17 -15.19
CA ASP A 79 -14.39 3.33 -16.59
C ASP A 79 -13.08 2.55 -16.88
N TYR A 80 -12.73 2.48 -18.16
CA TYR A 80 -11.42 1.95 -18.56
C TYR A 80 -10.34 3.00 -18.33
N ILE A 81 -9.20 2.57 -17.78
CA ILE A 81 -8.05 3.46 -17.51
C ILE A 81 -7.62 4.22 -18.77
N LYS A 82 -7.54 3.53 -19.92
CA LYS A 82 -7.16 4.16 -21.19
C LYS A 82 -8.12 5.30 -21.61
N LYS A 83 -9.42 5.13 -21.34
CA LYS A 83 -10.43 6.16 -21.65
C LYS A 83 -10.31 7.35 -20.70
N LEU A 84 -10.08 7.11 -19.41
CA LEU A 84 -9.83 8.14 -18.41
C LEU A 84 -8.56 8.93 -18.74
N ALA A 85 -7.45 8.26 -19.05
CA ALA A 85 -6.21 8.89 -19.44
C ALA A 85 -6.40 9.83 -20.65
N LYS A 86 -7.11 9.35 -21.68
CA LYS A 86 -7.42 10.17 -22.85
C LYS A 86 -8.28 11.39 -22.52
N SER A 87 -9.31 11.24 -21.66
CA SER A 87 -10.20 12.34 -21.26
C SER A 87 -9.50 13.41 -20.43
N LEU A 88 -8.50 13.01 -19.63
CA LEU A 88 -7.67 13.88 -18.80
C LEU A 88 -6.39 14.34 -19.49
N GLN A 89 -6.17 13.96 -20.75
CA GLN A 89 -4.98 14.29 -21.53
C GLN A 89 -3.66 13.87 -20.84
N LEU A 90 -3.69 12.71 -20.18
CA LEU A 90 -2.51 12.19 -19.48
C LEU A 90 -1.62 11.41 -20.44
N GLU A 91 -0.35 11.80 -20.47
CA GLU A 91 0.73 11.06 -21.14
C GLU A 91 1.57 10.32 -20.07
N GLY A 92 2.26 9.24 -20.48
CA GLY A 92 3.11 8.48 -19.55
C GLY A 92 2.47 7.19 -19.06
N THR A 93 2.76 6.81 -17.82
CA THR A 93 2.35 5.52 -17.25
C THR A 93 1.32 5.70 -16.14
N ILE A 94 0.33 4.81 -16.14
CA ILE A 94 -0.71 4.77 -15.12
C ILE A 94 -0.57 3.49 -14.31
N TYR A 95 -0.76 3.61 -13.01
CA TYR A 95 -0.71 2.53 -12.04
C TYR A 95 -2.01 2.45 -11.25
N ILE A 96 -2.39 1.24 -10.89
CA ILE A 96 -3.50 0.95 -9.98
C ILE A 96 -2.98 0.22 -8.75
N TYR A 97 -3.58 0.46 -7.60
CA TYR A 97 -3.19 -0.22 -6.37
C TYR A 97 -3.63 -1.69 -6.40
N SER A 98 -2.74 -2.57 -5.99
CA SER A 98 -3.00 -4.00 -5.80
C SER A 98 -2.55 -4.43 -4.41
N SER A 99 -3.47 -4.94 -3.60
CA SER A 99 -3.16 -5.47 -2.27
C SER A 99 -2.28 -6.73 -2.31
N ALA A 100 -2.35 -7.50 -3.41
CA ALA A 100 -1.50 -8.67 -3.64
C ALA A 100 -0.11 -8.32 -4.17
N GLY A 101 0.13 -7.05 -4.51
CA GLY A 101 1.43 -6.59 -4.98
C GLY A 101 2.52 -6.71 -3.91
N ASN A 102 3.74 -7.00 -4.33
CA ASN A 102 4.92 -6.98 -3.48
C ASN A 102 4.81 -7.83 -2.19
N GLU A 103 4.54 -9.14 -2.37
CA GLU A 103 4.50 -10.13 -1.26
C GLU A 103 3.46 -9.82 -0.17
N GLY A 104 2.32 -9.26 -0.56
CA GLY A 104 1.21 -8.96 0.35
C GLY A 104 1.29 -7.60 1.06
N LYS A 105 2.33 -6.81 0.81
CA LYS A 105 2.44 -5.44 1.36
C LYS A 105 1.64 -4.40 0.57
N GLY A 106 1.08 -4.81 -0.58
CA GLY A 106 0.46 -3.90 -1.52
C GLY A 106 1.49 -3.12 -2.35
N ALA A 107 1.11 -2.77 -3.58
CA ALA A 107 1.92 -1.95 -4.47
C ALA A 107 1.04 -1.28 -5.52
N PHE A 108 1.52 -0.21 -6.12
CA PHE A 108 0.96 0.29 -7.37
C PHE A 108 1.57 -0.50 -8.53
N VAL A 109 0.72 -1.18 -9.29
CA VAL A 109 1.13 -1.97 -10.46
C VAL A 109 0.71 -1.26 -11.74
N ARG A 110 1.55 -1.36 -12.78
CA ARG A 110 1.26 -0.75 -14.07
C ARG A 110 -0.07 -1.26 -14.63
N ALA A 111 -0.96 -0.35 -14.96
CA ALA A 111 -2.26 -0.67 -15.51
C ALA A 111 -2.13 -1.18 -16.95
N GLY A 112 -2.76 -2.32 -17.24
CA GLY A 112 -2.86 -2.83 -18.60
C GLY A 112 -3.84 -2.01 -19.46
N GLU A 113 -3.80 -2.19 -20.76
CA GLU A 113 -4.61 -1.43 -21.74
C GLU A 113 -6.13 -1.56 -21.47
N TYR A 114 -6.57 -2.71 -21.00
CA TYR A 114 -7.98 -3.02 -20.70
C TYR A 114 -8.31 -2.97 -19.22
N ALA A 115 -7.43 -2.41 -18.39
CA ALA A 115 -7.69 -2.27 -16.96
C ALA A 115 -8.90 -1.36 -16.73
N LYS A 116 -9.78 -1.80 -15.82
CA LYS A 116 -10.92 -1.01 -15.34
C LYS A 116 -10.66 -0.54 -13.93
N ILE A 117 -11.12 0.66 -13.62
CA ILE A 117 -11.18 1.16 -12.26
C ILE A 117 -12.65 1.27 -11.84
N THR A 118 -12.93 0.91 -10.60
CA THR A 118 -14.28 0.98 -10.00
C THR A 118 -14.50 2.30 -9.28
N PRO A 119 -15.76 2.70 -9.01
CA PRO A 119 -16.05 3.91 -8.24
C PRO A 119 -15.34 3.92 -6.88
N PHE A 120 -15.00 5.10 -6.39
CA PHE A 120 -14.31 5.35 -5.12
C PHE A 120 -12.90 4.75 -5.02
N HIS A 121 -12.29 4.42 -6.15
CA HIS A 121 -10.89 4.06 -6.23
C HIS A 121 -10.07 5.22 -6.83
N ALA A 122 -8.75 5.07 -6.75
CA ALA A 122 -7.81 6.02 -7.32
C ALA A 122 -6.79 5.30 -8.21
N PHE A 123 -6.25 6.03 -9.18
CA PHE A 123 -5.11 5.60 -9.98
C PHE A 123 -3.98 6.62 -9.86
N PHE A 124 -2.75 6.14 -9.94
CA PHE A 124 -1.56 6.97 -9.90
C PHE A 124 -1.04 7.19 -11.33
N HIS A 125 -0.66 8.42 -11.65
CA HIS A 125 -0.09 8.80 -12.93
C HIS A 125 1.34 9.28 -12.75
N LEU A 126 2.23 8.80 -13.63
CA LEU A 126 3.62 9.21 -13.72
C LEU A 126 3.91 9.62 -15.17
N ASN A 127 4.34 10.86 -15.37
CA ASN A 127 4.70 11.39 -16.70
C ASN A 127 6.10 10.90 -17.11
N SER A 128 6.30 9.58 -17.08
CA SER A 128 7.48 8.90 -17.58
C SER A 128 7.06 7.68 -18.40
N LYS A 129 7.75 7.42 -19.50
CA LYS A 129 7.50 6.25 -20.36
C LYS A 129 8.37 5.05 -19.96
N ASP A 130 9.51 5.31 -19.32
CA ASP A 130 10.49 4.29 -18.89
C ASP A 130 10.30 3.96 -17.40
N SER A 131 9.09 3.57 -17.04
CA SER A 131 8.72 3.37 -15.65
C SER A 131 8.69 1.89 -15.30
N GLU A 132 9.02 1.60 -14.05
CA GLU A 132 8.96 0.25 -13.49
C GLU A 132 7.58 -0.38 -13.61
N THR A 133 7.50 -1.70 -13.58
CA THR A 133 6.23 -2.44 -13.60
C THR A 133 5.47 -2.33 -12.29
N LYS A 134 6.16 -1.98 -11.20
CA LYS A 134 5.62 -1.82 -9.84
C LYS A 134 6.30 -0.66 -9.13
N LEU A 135 5.52 0.09 -8.37
CA LEU A 135 5.99 1.11 -7.45
C LEU A 135 5.65 0.67 -6.02
N ASP A 136 6.61 0.75 -5.13
CA ASP A 136 6.39 0.46 -3.72
C ASP A 136 5.61 1.59 -3.03
N VAL A 137 5.04 1.28 -1.86
CA VAL A 137 4.26 2.23 -1.06
C VAL A 137 4.91 2.36 0.31
N SER A 138 5.03 3.59 0.78
CA SER A 138 5.49 3.93 2.12
C SER A 138 4.55 4.94 2.77
N PHE A 139 4.42 4.87 4.09
CA PHE A 139 3.57 5.76 4.87
C PHE A 139 4.42 6.55 5.86
N GLU A 140 4.41 7.89 5.77
CA GLU A 140 5.06 8.77 6.74
C GLU A 140 4.22 8.87 8.02
N GLY A 141 4.88 8.80 9.17
CA GLY A 141 4.22 8.95 10.49
C GLY A 141 3.63 7.65 11.04
N GLU A 142 3.80 6.53 10.37
CA GLU A 142 3.55 5.22 10.92
C GLU A 142 4.83 4.40 10.95
N GLU A 143 5.19 3.92 12.13
CA GLU A 143 5.93 2.67 12.22
C GLU A 143 5.08 1.64 11.48
N PRO A 144 5.66 0.86 10.55
CA PRO A 144 4.91 -0.17 9.86
C PRO A 144 4.35 -1.14 10.89
N THR A 145 3.07 -0.97 11.24
CA THR A 145 2.30 -1.99 12.00
C THR A 145 1.92 -3.14 11.07
N GLY A 146 2.81 -3.49 10.14
CA GLY A 146 2.85 -4.82 9.59
C GLY A 146 3.26 -5.73 10.75
N ILE A 147 2.62 -6.86 10.90
CA ILE A 147 3.22 -7.99 11.61
C ILE A 147 4.64 -8.05 11.05
N GLU A 148 5.61 -7.59 11.83
CA GLU A 148 6.99 -7.88 11.54
C GLU A 148 7.00 -9.41 11.43
N THR A 149 7.13 -9.94 10.22
CA THR A 149 7.78 -11.24 10.13
C THR A 149 9.04 -11.01 10.91
N PRO A 150 9.23 -11.69 12.06
CA PRO A 150 10.41 -11.45 12.86
C PRO A 150 11.56 -11.57 11.87
N SER A 151 12.19 -10.46 11.56
CA SER A 151 13.44 -10.47 10.85
C SER A 151 14.27 -11.32 11.77
N ALA A 152 14.58 -12.53 11.30
CA ALA A 152 15.53 -13.35 12.00
C ALA A 152 16.75 -12.46 12.11
N SER A 153 16.88 -11.76 13.23
CA SER A 153 18.12 -11.15 13.61
C SER A 153 19.08 -12.31 13.50
N LYS A 154 19.94 -12.24 12.51
CA LYS A 154 21.11 -13.11 12.42
C LYS A 154 22.00 -12.78 13.62
N ASN A 155 21.54 -13.13 14.78
CA ASN A 155 22.40 -13.45 15.88
C ASN A 155 22.90 -14.86 15.57
N ASP A 156 24.06 -14.96 14.97
CA ASP A 156 24.75 -16.18 14.56
C ASP A 156 25.03 -17.19 15.69
N ASP A 157 24.35 -17.08 16.85
CA ASP A 157 24.52 -17.91 18.03
C ASP A 157 23.22 -18.45 18.67
N ASP A 158 22.08 -18.41 17.97
CA ASP A 158 20.86 -18.96 18.57
C ASP A 158 20.72 -20.46 18.31
N ASN A 159 21.54 -21.26 18.98
CA ASN A 159 21.45 -22.72 19.05
C ASN A 159 20.23 -23.19 19.88
N SER A 160 19.16 -22.38 19.85
CA SER A 160 17.94 -22.58 20.63
C SER A 160 17.02 -23.61 20.02
N TRP A 161 16.39 -24.44 20.88
CA TRP A 161 15.40 -25.43 20.52
C TRP A 161 14.01 -24.94 20.89
N PHE A 162 13.04 -25.17 20.03
CA PHE A 162 11.64 -24.84 20.27
C PHE A 162 10.75 -26.06 20.03
N ASN A 163 9.67 -26.17 20.79
CA ASN A 163 8.64 -27.15 20.50
C ASN A 163 7.75 -26.69 19.31
N LEU A 164 6.80 -27.50 18.86
CA LEU A 164 5.90 -27.15 17.74
C LEU A 164 4.92 -26.01 18.09
N GLN A 165 4.75 -25.65 19.35
CA GLN A 165 3.97 -24.49 19.82
C GLN A 165 4.82 -23.21 19.88
N GLY A 166 6.11 -23.25 19.51
CA GLY A 166 7.01 -22.08 19.53
C GLY A 166 7.60 -21.77 20.92
N ILE A 167 7.46 -22.66 21.92
CA ILE A 167 8.02 -22.47 23.25
C ILE A 167 9.49 -22.88 23.23
N LYS A 168 10.38 -21.97 23.69
CA LYS A 168 11.82 -22.21 23.80
C LYS A 168 12.10 -23.28 24.87
N LEU A 169 12.96 -24.24 24.54
CA LEU A 169 13.38 -25.32 25.44
C LEU A 169 14.74 -25.01 26.07
N ASN A 170 14.90 -25.40 27.32
CA ASN A 170 16.15 -25.26 28.07
C ASN A 170 17.17 -26.36 27.71
N GLY A 171 17.62 -26.37 26.43
CA GLY A 171 18.62 -27.31 25.95
C GLY A 171 18.11 -28.27 24.86
N LYS A 172 18.99 -29.16 24.39
CA LYS A 172 18.69 -30.14 23.34
C LYS A 172 17.70 -31.18 23.84
N PRO A 173 16.52 -31.34 23.22
CA PRO A 173 15.53 -32.34 23.64
C PRO A 173 15.97 -33.77 23.28
N LYS A 174 15.43 -34.77 24.00
CA LYS A 174 15.88 -36.16 23.84
C LYS A 174 15.22 -36.93 22.71
N LYS A 175 13.91 -36.80 22.49
CA LYS A 175 13.15 -37.50 21.45
C LYS A 175 11.93 -36.68 21.04
N GLY A 176 11.64 -36.61 19.77
CA GLY A 176 10.45 -35.92 19.25
C GLY A 176 10.72 -35.01 18.07
N ILE A 177 9.74 -34.16 17.72
CA ILE A 177 9.85 -33.19 16.62
C ILE A 177 9.95 -31.79 17.21
N TYR A 178 10.96 -31.04 16.77
CA TYR A 178 11.31 -29.73 17.29
C TYR A 178 11.71 -28.77 16.18
N ILE A 179 11.80 -27.49 16.50
CA ILE A 179 12.33 -26.44 15.62
C ILE A 179 13.69 -26.02 16.16
N HIS A 180 14.70 -26.05 15.32
CA HIS A 180 16.07 -25.64 15.63
C HIS A 180 16.67 -24.92 14.42
N ASN A 181 17.21 -23.74 14.63
CA ASN A 181 17.70 -22.86 13.54
C ASN A 181 16.68 -22.68 12.40
N GLY A 182 15.41 -22.46 12.76
CA GLY A 182 14.32 -22.28 11.80
C GLY A 182 13.93 -23.53 10.99
N LYS A 183 14.53 -24.71 11.29
CA LYS A 183 14.25 -25.97 10.59
C LYS A 183 13.56 -26.97 11.53
N LYS A 184 12.62 -27.73 10.98
CA LYS A 184 11.97 -28.84 11.67
C LYS A 184 12.93 -30.03 11.73
N ILE A 185 13.26 -30.49 12.93
CA ILE A 185 14.17 -31.62 13.20
C ILE A 185 13.44 -32.69 13.97
N MET A 186 13.60 -33.94 13.56
CA MET A 186 13.14 -35.11 14.29
C MET A 186 14.34 -35.76 14.98
N ILE A 187 14.25 -35.90 16.31
CA ILE A 187 15.24 -36.61 17.14
C ILE A 187 14.63 -37.98 17.48
N GLN A 188 15.35 -39.04 17.14
CA GLN A 188 14.98 -40.46 17.42
C GLN A 188 15.54 -40.94 18.73
#